data_30f3239a70316671b860d472d5470be2
#
_entry.id   30f3239a70316671b860d472d5470be2
#
_cell.length_a   1.000
_cell.length_b   1.000
_cell.length_c   1.000
_cell.angle_alpha   90.00
_cell.angle_beta   90.00
_cell.angle_gamma   90.00
#
_symmetry.space_group_name_H-M   'P 1'
#
loop_
_entity.id
_entity.type
_entity.pdbx_description
1 polymer ?
#
loop_
_entity_poly.entity_id
_entity_poly.type
_entity_poly.pdbx_seq_one_letter_code
_entity_poly.pdbx_strand_id
1 'polypeptide(L)'
;MNRRTLYNEFLFQFPLEKIRNMKLDEYTNLNRENSFCYWLESKTVELGSIWGGSSYKFGIYRYDKRPDNPSVVVSDEEYAWYKKYNASNRDEAFEIVLKAIVTIAESALSGNLEAIEEENTFGNVVKWKIAFLYANEMLLPIYKRDMLEKAASKLGYSDSAKAKIYELQHFLMSQKGGSSAARREAL
;
A
#
# COMPACT_ATOMS: atom_id res chain seq x y z
N MET A 1 -8.00 18.97 -6.38
CA MET A 1 -6.55 18.85 -6.67
C MET A 1 -6.37 17.80 -7.76
N ASN A 2 -5.46 18.02 -8.75
CA ASN A 2 -5.22 17.04 -9.80
C ASN A 2 -4.52 15.79 -9.19
N ARG A 3 -4.92 14.58 -9.62
CA ARG A 3 -4.32 13.31 -9.14
C ARG A 3 -2.79 13.28 -9.29
N ARG A 4 -2.25 13.80 -10.38
CA ARG A 4 -0.80 13.86 -10.60
C ARG A 4 -0.11 14.78 -9.61
N THR A 5 -0.70 15.92 -9.29
CA THR A 5 -0.18 16.83 -8.26
C THR A 5 -0.13 16.15 -6.90
N LEU A 6 -1.21 15.49 -6.50
CA LEU A 6 -1.28 14.75 -5.24
C LEU A 6 -0.26 13.60 -5.16
N TYR A 7 -0.06 12.89 -6.28
CA TYR A 7 0.95 11.84 -6.39
C TYR A 7 2.38 12.39 -6.18
N ASN A 8 2.69 13.50 -6.84
CA ASN A 8 3.99 14.16 -6.70
C ASN A 8 4.19 14.73 -5.29
N GLU A 9 3.15 15.29 -4.66
CA GLU A 9 3.20 15.74 -3.26
C GLU A 9 3.51 14.59 -2.31
N PHE A 10 2.92 13.41 -2.53
CA PHE A 10 3.24 12.23 -1.72
C PHE A 10 4.73 11.85 -1.85
N LEU A 11 5.26 11.76 -3.07
CA LEU A 11 6.65 11.41 -3.31
C LEU A 11 7.62 12.46 -2.77
N PHE A 12 7.25 13.73 -2.80
CA PHE A 12 8.02 14.82 -2.20
C PHE A 12 8.04 14.72 -0.67
N GLN A 13 6.90 14.41 -0.05
CA GLN A 13 6.78 14.27 1.40
C GLN A 13 7.48 13.00 1.92
N PHE A 14 7.45 11.92 1.16
CA PHE A 14 7.97 10.60 1.49
C PHE A 14 8.86 10.05 0.36
N PRO A 15 9.98 10.71 0.04
CA PRO A 15 10.94 10.12 -0.87
C PRO A 15 11.56 8.86 -0.26
N LEU A 16 12.03 7.93 -1.09
CA LEU A 16 12.52 6.62 -0.64
C LEU A 16 13.63 6.76 0.42
N GLU A 17 14.51 7.73 0.28
CA GLU A 17 15.56 7.99 1.26
C GLU A 17 15.02 8.35 2.64
N LYS A 18 13.96 9.15 2.70
CA LYS A 18 13.27 9.47 3.95
C LYS A 18 12.57 8.24 4.54
N ILE A 19 11.96 7.40 3.69
CA ILE A 19 11.32 6.16 4.14
C ILE A 19 12.32 5.23 4.83
N ARG A 20 13.52 5.06 4.27
CA ARG A 20 14.57 4.21 4.86
C ARG A 20 14.98 4.63 6.27
N ASN A 21 14.84 5.92 6.59
CA ASN A 21 15.23 6.52 7.86
C ASN A 21 14.03 7.00 8.69
N MET A 22 12.80 6.63 8.30
CA MET A 22 11.56 7.07 8.94
C MET A 22 11.47 6.59 10.38
N LYS A 23 11.06 7.47 11.27
CA LYS A 23 10.82 7.16 12.67
C LYS A 23 9.39 6.71 12.92
N LEU A 24 9.16 6.04 14.02
CA LEU A 24 7.83 5.51 14.39
C LEU A 24 6.76 6.61 14.50
N ASP A 25 7.09 7.78 15.03
CA ASP A 25 6.19 8.92 15.14
C ASP A 25 5.91 9.61 13.79
N GLU A 26 6.80 9.50 12.82
CA GLU A 26 6.56 9.91 11.43
C GLU A 26 5.68 8.89 10.68
N TYR A 27 5.78 7.61 11.04
CA TYR A 27 4.95 6.57 10.48
C TYR A 27 3.50 6.69 10.95
N THR A 28 3.30 6.78 12.28
CA THR A 28 1.98 6.85 12.91
C THR A 28 2.01 7.69 14.18
N ASN A 29 1.06 8.61 14.32
CA ASN A 29 0.91 9.47 15.50
C ASN A 29 -0.55 9.88 15.69
N LEU A 30 -0.87 10.53 16.82
CA LEU A 30 -2.22 11.00 17.11
C LEU A 30 -2.59 12.30 16.39
N ASN A 31 -1.61 13.11 16.02
CA ASN A 31 -1.83 14.34 15.25
C ASN A 31 -2.19 14.07 13.79
N ARG A 32 -1.98 12.88 13.32
CA ARG A 32 -2.33 12.32 12.00
C ARG A 32 -1.80 13.08 10.78
N GLU A 33 -1.94 14.41 10.72
CA GLU A 33 -1.78 15.23 9.50
C GLU A 33 -0.48 15.02 8.72
N ASN A 34 0.62 14.67 9.38
CA ASN A 34 1.93 14.52 8.77
C ASN A 34 2.45 13.07 8.79
N SER A 35 1.67 12.11 9.31
CA SER A 35 2.12 10.73 9.39
C SER A 35 1.97 10.00 8.05
N PHE A 36 2.87 9.03 7.79
CA PHE A 36 2.81 8.18 6.62
C PHE A 36 1.47 7.43 6.51
N CYS A 37 0.96 6.89 7.62
CA CYS A 37 -0.34 6.22 7.66
C CYS A 37 -1.50 7.13 7.27
N TYR A 38 -1.50 8.39 7.74
CA TYR A 38 -2.52 9.37 7.36
C TYR A 38 -2.46 9.69 5.87
N TRP A 39 -1.27 9.85 5.31
CA TRP A 39 -1.11 10.08 3.89
C TRP A 39 -1.61 8.91 3.06
N LEU A 40 -1.28 7.67 3.45
CA LEU A 40 -1.78 6.48 2.75
C LEU A 40 -3.29 6.38 2.74
N GLU A 41 -3.94 6.65 3.88
CA GLU A 41 -5.39 6.42 4.05
C GLU A 41 -6.24 7.60 3.62
N SER A 42 -5.87 8.80 4.07
CA SER A 42 -6.73 9.99 4.00
C SER A 42 -6.28 10.99 2.95
N LYS A 43 -5.00 11.39 2.97
CA LYS A 43 -4.50 12.44 2.09
C LYS A 43 -4.51 11.99 0.62
N THR A 44 -4.15 10.74 0.34
CA THR A 44 -4.11 10.17 -1.00
C THR A 44 -5.37 9.39 -1.39
N VAL A 45 -6.52 9.67 -0.79
CA VAL A 45 -7.79 8.97 -1.07
C VAL A 45 -8.18 9.04 -2.55
N GLU A 46 -7.93 10.16 -3.23
CA GLU A 46 -8.18 10.36 -4.66
C GLU A 46 -7.31 9.47 -5.56
N LEU A 47 -6.23 8.94 -5.02
CA LEU A 47 -5.34 7.99 -5.69
C LEU A 47 -5.73 6.52 -5.40
N GLY A 48 -6.98 6.27 -5.04
CA GLY A 48 -7.50 4.97 -4.65
C GLY A 48 -7.60 4.85 -3.13
N SER A 49 -8.82 4.63 -2.66
CA SER A 49 -9.13 4.55 -1.23
C SER A 49 -8.73 3.22 -0.63
N ILE A 50 -8.08 3.29 0.54
CA ILE A 50 -7.91 2.17 1.48
C ILE A 50 -8.68 2.42 2.77
N TRP A 51 -9.60 3.38 2.74
CA TRP A 51 -10.39 3.76 3.90
C TRP A 51 -11.26 2.60 4.40
N GLY A 52 -11.44 2.57 5.70
CA GLY A 52 -12.24 1.56 6.39
C GLY A 52 -11.40 0.49 7.09
N GLY A 53 -12.04 -0.25 7.97
CA GLY A 53 -11.38 -1.21 8.84
C GLY A 53 -10.63 -0.54 10.00
N SER A 54 -9.94 -1.37 10.77
CA SER A 54 -9.17 -0.95 11.94
C SER A 54 -7.79 -0.41 11.56
N SER A 55 -7.20 0.43 12.42
CA SER A 55 -5.80 0.86 12.37
C SER A 55 -4.80 -0.31 12.37
N TYR A 56 -5.24 -1.51 12.76
CA TYR A 56 -4.45 -2.76 12.68
C TYR A 56 -3.86 -3.00 11.30
N LYS A 57 -4.55 -2.58 10.22
CA LYS A 57 -4.07 -2.75 8.84
C LYS A 57 -2.67 -2.17 8.58
N PHE A 58 -2.24 -1.21 9.41
CA PHE A 58 -0.92 -0.58 9.32
C PHE A 58 0.17 -1.34 10.10
N GLY A 59 -0.16 -2.45 10.73
CA GLY A 59 0.80 -3.31 11.42
C GLY A 59 1.21 -2.84 12.81
N ILE A 60 1.59 -1.58 12.96
CA ILE A 60 1.81 -0.85 14.21
C ILE A 60 1.12 0.50 14.14
N TYR A 61 0.52 0.95 15.23
CA TYR A 61 -0.15 2.24 15.28
C TYR A 61 -0.15 2.83 16.71
N ARG A 62 -0.10 4.15 16.80
CA ARG A 62 -0.33 4.87 18.04
C ARG A 62 -1.84 4.92 18.32
N TYR A 63 -2.22 4.72 19.58
CA TYR A 63 -3.62 4.73 19.98
C TYR A 63 -3.89 5.78 21.06
N ASP A 64 -5.10 6.34 21.03
CA ASP A 64 -5.65 7.18 22.08
C ASP A 64 -6.38 6.33 23.14
N LYS A 65 -7.15 5.35 22.65
CA LYS A 65 -7.82 4.36 23.49
C LYS A 65 -7.21 2.98 23.24
N ARG A 66 -6.75 2.33 24.32
CA ARG A 66 -6.13 1.02 24.28
C ARG A 66 -7.01 0.01 23.52
N PRO A 67 -6.47 -0.71 22.55
CA PRO A 67 -7.25 -1.68 21.80
C PRO A 67 -7.68 -2.86 22.66
N ASP A 68 -8.93 -3.26 22.50
CA ASP A 68 -9.52 -4.42 23.17
C ASP A 68 -9.56 -5.63 22.22
N ASN A 69 -8.40 -6.08 21.78
CA ASN A 69 -8.27 -7.28 20.95
C ASN A 69 -6.94 -8.01 21.18
N PRO A 70 -6.75 -8.62 22.38
CA PRO A 70 -5.49 -9.24 22.75
C PRO A 70 -5.15 -10.51 21.93
N SER A 71 -6.09 -11.02 21.15
CA SER A 71 -5.85 -12.16 20.25
C SER A 71 -5.07 -11.74 18.99
N VAL A 72 -5.17 -10.49 18.58
CA VAL A 72 -4.59 -9.96 17.33
C VAL A 72 -3.41 -9.04 17.58
N VAL A 73 -3.47 -8.23 18.64
CA VAL A 73 -2.46 -7.20 18.93
C VAL A 73 -1.82 -7.37 20.30
N VAL A 74 -0.57 -6.96 20.37
CA VAL A 74 0.16 -6.65 21.61
C VAL A 74 0.20 -5.13 21.72
N SER A 75 0.18 -4.57 22.93
CA SER A 75 0.28 -3.14 23.15
C SER A 75 1.12 -2.81 24.38
N ASP A 76 1.86 -1.72 24.29
CA ASP A 76 2.47 -1.06 25.45
C ASP A 76 1.58 0.10 25.95
N GLU A 77 2.14 1.21 26.42
CA GLU A 77 1.41 2.35 26.94
C GLU A 77 0.86 3.29 25.86
N GLU A 78 1.45 3.28 24.64
CA GLU A 78 1.15 4.24 23.58
C GLU A 78 0.85 3.60 22.23
N TYR A 79 1.45 2.42 21.95
CA TYR A 79 1.38 1.76 20.65
C TYR A 79 0.84 0.35 20.75
N ALA A 80 0.21 -0.08 19.67
CA ALA A 80 -0.20 -1.45 19.49
C ALA A 80 0.30 -1.98 18.13
N TRP A 81 0.70 -3.24 18.09
CA TRP A 81 1.22 -3.91 16.89
C TRP A 81 0.70 -5.33 16.75
N TYR A 82 0.80 -5.88 15.56
CA TYR A 82 0.36 -7.24 15.33
C TYR A 82 1.16 -8.26 16.12
N LYS A 83 0.45 -9.12 16.84
CA LYS A 83 1.03 -10.26 17.58
C LYS A 83 1.79 -11.22 16.66
N LYS A 84 1.38 -11.34 15.40
CA LYS A 84 2.05 -12.19 14.40
C LYS A 84 3.50 -11.78 14.11
N TYR A 85 3.91 -10.57 14.45
CA TYR A 85 5.30 -10.12 14.27
C TYR A 85 6.25 -10.73 15.31
N ASN A 86 5.70 -11.28 16.39
CA ASN A 86 6.50 -11.86 17.50
C ASN A 86 7.57 -10.89 18.04
N ALA A 87 7.28 -9.59 17.96
CA ALA A 87 8.15 -8.53 18.43
C ALA A 87 7.98 -8.31 19.95
N SER A 88 9.09 -8.16 20.67
CA SER A 88 9.11 -7.98 22.12
C SER A 88 8.72 -6.57 22.55
N ASN A 89 8.86 -5.58 21.67
CA ASN A 89 8.59 -4.18 21.92
C ASN A 89 8.19 -3.44 20.63
N ARG A 90 7.78 -2.17 20.78
CA ARG A 90 7.34 -1.33 19.67
C ARG A 90 8.43 -1.09 18.60
N ASP A 91 9.68 -1.00 19.03
CA ASP A 91 10.79 -0.68 18.12
C ASP A 91 11.07 -1.87 17.20
N GLU A 92 11.13 -3.09 17.73
CA GLU A 92 11.24 -4.33 16.94
C GLU A 92 10.05 -4.49 15.97
N ALA A 93 8.83 -4.20 16.45
CA ALA A 93 7.64 -4.26 15.60
C ALA A 93 7.70 -3.24 14.47
N PHE A 94 8.20 -2.04 14.75
CA PHE A 94 8.36 -1.00 13.75
C PHE A 94 9.47 -1.31 12.75
N GLU A 95 10.57 -1.88 13.17
CA GLU A 95 11.64 -2.35 12.25
C GLU A 95 11.11 -3.34 11.21
N ILE A 96 10.25 -4.28 11.60
CA ILE A 96 9.59 -5.22 10.69
C ILE A 96 8.72 -4.47 9.68
N VAL A 97 7.90 -3.54 10.16
CA VAL A 97 7.02 -2.72 9.33
C VAL A 97 7.80 -1.84 8.38
N LEU A 98 8.84 -1.16 8.87
CA LEU A 98 9.69 -0.29 8.06
C LEU A 98 10.42 -1.04 6.96
N LYS A 99 10.99 -2.20 7.28
CA LYS A 99 11.63 -3.08 6.30
C LYS A 99 10.66 -3.49 5.21
N ALA A 100 9.43 -3.87 5.56
CA ALA A 100 8.40 -4.21 4.59
C ALA A 100 8.04 -3.04 3.66
N ILE A 101 7.88 -1.82 4.21
CA ILE A 101 7.59 -0.62 3.40
C ILE A 101 8.73 -0.37 2.41
N VAL A 102 9.98 -0.41 2.87
CA VAL A 102 11.16 -0.21 2.01
C VAL A 102 11.21 -1.27 0.92
N THR A 103 11.02 -2.56 1.27
CA THR A 103 10.99 -3.67 0.30
C THR A 103 9.92 -3.46 -0.75
N ILE A 104 8.70 -3.10 -0.36
CA ILE A 104 7.60 -2.83 -1.29
C ILE A 104 7.92 -1.65 -2.21
N ALA A 105 8.43 -0.54 -1.65
CA ALA A 105 8.73 0.66 -2.41
C ALA A 105 9.86 0.44 -3.43
N GLU A 106 10.95 -0.23 -3.04
CA GLU A 106 12.07 -0.58 -3.92
C GLU A 106 11.65 -1.57 -5.01
N SER A 107 10.87 -2.59 -4.65
CA SER A 107 10.33 -3.57 -5.60
C SER A 107 9.38 -2.90 -6.61
N ALA A 108 8.55 -1.96 -6.16
CA ALA A 108 7.67 -1.20 -7.05
C ALA A 108 8.47 -0.31 -8.02
N LEU A 109 9.50 0.38 -7.55
CA LEU A 109 10.40 1.20 -8.38
C LEU A 109 11.14 0.39 -9.43
N SER A 110 11.57 -0.82 -9.09
CA SER A 110 12.28 -1.73 -10.01
C SER A 110 11.34 -2.56 -10.90
N GLY A 111 10.03 -2.51 -10.66
CA GLY A 111 9.04 -3.32 -11.37
C GLY A 111 8.99 -4.79 -10.94
N ASN A 112 9.63 -5.16 -9.83
CA ASN A 112 9.60 -6.52 -9.27
C ASN A 112 8.32 -6.75 -8.46
N LEU A 113 7.20 -6.92 -9.15
CA LEU A 113 5.88 -7.06 -8.53
C LEU A 113 5.68 -8.41 -7.83
N GLU A 114 6.45 -9.44 -8.20
CA GLU A 114 6.42 -10.74 -7.54
C GLU A 114 6.92 -10.64 -6.09
N ALA A 115 7.99 -9.90 -5.86
CA ALA A 115 8.49 -9.67 -4.51
C ALA A 115 7.46 -8.91 -3.64
N ILE A 116 6.66 -8.01 -4.25
CA ILE A 116 5.55 -7.36 -3.55
C ILE A 116 4.46 -8.38 -3.18
N GLU A 117 4.12 -9.29 -4.09
CA GLU A 117 3.11 -10.33 -3.81
C GLU A 117 3.51 -11.21 -2.61
N GLU A 118 4.79 -11.54 -2.49
CA GLU A 118 5.34 -12.39 -1.43
C GLU A 118 5.45 -11.69 -0.06
N GLU A 119 5.45 -10.36 -0.04
CA GLU A 119 5.49 -9.59 1.21
C GLU A 119 4.20 -9.79 2.03
N ASN A 120 4.33 -10.25 3.29
CA ASN A 120 3.21 -10.68 4.13
C ASN A 120 3.03 -9.88 5.43
N THR A 121 3.81 -8.81 5.62
CA THR A 121 3.67 -7.92 6.79
C THR A 121 2.32 -7.23 6.78
N PHE A 122 1.91 -6.73 5.61
CA PHE A 122 0.62 -6.06 5.40
C PHE A 122 -0.41 -6.94 4.68
N GLY A 123 -1.68 -6.60 4.86
CA GLY A 123 -2.74 -7.09 3.97
C GLY A 123 -2.64 -6.45 2.57
N ASN A 124 -3.20 -7.12 1.56
CA ASN A 124 -3.09 -6.74 0.16
C ASN A 124 -3.43 -5.27 -0.11
N VAL A 125 -4.45 -4.72 0.54
CA VAL A 125 -4.92 -3.35 0.28
C VAL A 125 -3.86 -2.32 0.65
N VAL A 126 -3.19 -2.47 1.79
CA VAL A 126 -2.10 -1.55 2.21
C VAL A 126 -0.85 -1.79 1.38
N LYS A 127 -0.47 -3.05 1.20
CA LYS A 127 0.68 -3.46 0.41
C LYS A 127 0.65 -2.86 -1.00
N TRP A 128 -0.44 -3.08 -1.73
CA TRP A 128 -0.59 -2.61 -3.10
C TRP A 128 -0.84 -1.10 -3.21
N LYS A 129 -1.35 -0.45 -2.15
CA LYS A 129 -1.39 1.02 -2.07
C LYS A 129 0.02 1.61 -2.00
N ILE A 130 0.89 1.05 -1.15
CA ILE A 130 2.29 1.48 -1.06
C ILE A 130 2.97 1.23 -2.42
N ALA A 131 2.83 0.04 -2.98
CA ALA A 131 3.39 -0.29 -4.29
C ALA A 131 2.97 0.71 -5.38
N PHE A 132 1.68 1.02 -5.49
CA PHE A 132 1.16 2.00 -6.44
C PHE A 132 1.84 3.38 -6.30
N LEU A 133 2.02 3.85 -5.08
CA LEU A 133 2.60 5.16 -4.81
C LEU A 133 4.09 5.26 -5.19
N TYR A 134 4.79 4.13 -5.28
CA TYR A 134 6.20 4.08 -5.69
C TYR A 134 6.44 3.47 -7.08
N ALA A 135 5.40 2.97 -7.75
CA ALA A 135 5.54 2.26 -9.04
C ALA A 135 5.67 3.18 -10.26
N ASN A 136 5.87 4.48 -10.10
CA ASN A 136 6.01 5.43 -11.21
C ASN A 136 4.93 5.28 -12.30
N GLU A 137 3.67 5.26 -11.88
CA GLU A 137 2.48 5.10 -12.75
C GLU A 137 2.34 3.72 -13.45
N MET A 138 3.17 2.74 -13.10
CA MET A 138 3.12 1.40 -13.69
C MET A 138 2.04 0.47 -13.11
N LEU A 139 1.26 0.94 -12.13
CA LEU A 139 0.18 0.20 -11.51
C LEU A 139 -1.14 0.96 -11.58
N LEU A 140 -2.25 0.23 -11.48
CA LEU A 140 -3.58 0.83 -11.33
C LEU A 140 -3.88 1.11 -9.85
N PRO A 141 -4.66 2.18 -9.54
CA PRO A 141 -5.08 2.50 -8.18
C PRO A 141 -6.24 1.59 -7.71
N ILE A 142 -6.10 0.30 -7.91
CA ILE A 142 -7.03 -0.74 -7.51
C ILE A 142 -6.29 -1.74 -6.63
N TYR A 143 -6.66 -1.80 -5.35
CA TYR A 143 -5.92 -2.55 -4.34
C TYR A 143 -6.68 -3.77 -3.79
N LYS A 144 -7.98 -3.88 -4.10
CA LYS A 144 -8.81 -5.02 -3.72
C LYS A 144 -8.77 -6.07 -4.81
N ARG A 145 -8.43 -7.30 -4.42
CA ARG A 145 -8.31 -8.45 -5.31
C ARG A 145 -9.57 -8.68 -6.14
N ASP A 146 -10.72 -8.69 -5.49
CA ASP A 146 -12.02 -8.92 -6.14
C ASP A 146 -12.35 -7.89 -7.23
N MET A 147 -11.90 -6.65 -7.06
CA MET A 147 -12.08 -5.59 -8.05
C MET A 147 -11.17 -5.78 -9.25
N LEU A 148 -9.92 -6.21 -9.04
CA LEU A 148 -8.97 -6.54 -10.11
C LEU A 148 -9.46 -7.76 -10.91
N GLU A 149 -9.90 -8.81 -10.24
CA GLU A 149 -10.46 -10.02 -10.86
C GLU A 149 -11.67 -9.68 -11.75
N LYS A 150 -12.61 -8.91 -11.24
CA LYS A 150 -13.78 -8.45 -11.99
C LYS A 150 -13.41 -7.62 -13.21
N ALA A 151 -12.45 -6.70 -13.06
CA ALA A 151 -11.98 -5.86 -14.16
C ALA A 151 -11.27 -6.69 -15.24
N ALA A 152 -10.37 -7.58 -14.84
CA ALA A 152 -9.63 -8.44 -15.74
C ALA A 152 -10.54 -9.43 -16.51
N SER A 153 -11.48 -10.06 -15.81
CA SER A 153 -12.47 -10.96 -16.39
C SER A 153 -13.31 -10.26 -17.47
N LYS A 154 -13.78 -9.03 -17.22
CA LYS A 154 -14.52 -8.22 -18.20
C LYS A 154 -13.72 -7.89 -19.45
N LEU A 155 -12.41 -7.87 -19.36
CA LEU A 155 -11.49 -7.63 -20.48
C LEU A 155 -10.94 -8.93 -21.11
N GLY A 156 -11.51 -10.09 -20.73
CA GLY A 156 -11.18 -11.37 -21.36
C GLY A 156 -10.00 -12.12 -20.74
N TYR A 157 -9.55 -11.74 -19.53
CA TYR A 157 -8.55 -12.53 -18.82
C TYR A 157 -9.16 -13.84 -18.32
N SER A 158 -8.70 -14.96 -18.89
CA SER A 158 -9.13 -16.29 -18.46
C SER A 158 -8.56 -16.62 -17.06
N ASP A 159 -9.32 -17.32 -16.23
CA ASP A 159 -8.91 -17.75 -14.89
C ASP A 159 -8.49 -16.62 -13.93
N SER A 160 -9.08 -15.42 -14.06
CA SER A 160 -8.78 -14.26 -13.20
C SER A 160 -8.86 -14.56 -11.70
N ALA A 161 -9.71 -15.50 -11.29
CA ALA A 161 -9.86 -15.94 -9.90
C ALA A 161 -8.62 -16.69 -9.35
N LYS A 162 -7.81 -17.30 -10.21
CA LYS A 162 -6.58 -18.00 -9.81
C LYS A 162 -5.33 -17.13 -9.93
N ALA A 163 -5.41 -16.04 -10.70
CA ALA A 163 -4.28 -15.16 -10.94
C ALA A 163 -3.83 -14.46 -9.66
N LYS A 164 -2.54 -14.19 -9.55
CA LYS A 164 -1.97 -13.34 -8.50
C LYS A 164 -2.28 -11.86 -8.79
N ILE A 165 -2.22 -11.00 -7.78
CA ILE A 165 -2.54 -9.57 -7.95
C ILE A 165 -1.60 -8.91 -8.96
N TYR A 166 -0.32 -9.23 -8.93
CA TYR A 166 0.63 -8.66 -9.88
C TYR A 166 0.32 -9.03 -11.35
N GLU A 167 -0.15 -10.25 -11.60
CA GLU A 167 -0.54 -10.70 -12.94
C GLU A 167 -1.77 -9.91 -13.45
N LEU A 168 -2.76 -9.70 -12.58
CA LEU A 168 -3.94 -8.90 -12.86
C LEU A 168 -3.57 -7.43 -13.15
N GLN A 169 -2.66 -6.86 -12.36
CA GLN A 169 -2.15 -5.51 -12.56
C GLN A 169 -1.44 -5.37 -13.91
N HIS A 170 -0.53 -6.29 -14.25
CA HIS A 170 0.16 -6.31 -15.54
C HIS A 170 -0.81 -6.41 -16.72
N PHE A 171 -1.75 -7.34 -16.65
CA PHE A 171 -2.75 -7.50 -17.72
C PHE A 171 -3.57 -6.21 -17.90
N LEU A 172 -4.11 -5.65 -16.82
CA LEU A 172 -4.94 -4.45 -16.89
C LEU A 172 -4.16 -3.21 -17.38
N MET A 173 -2.89 -3.09 -17.02
CA MET A 173 -2.01 -2.02 -17.52
C MET A 173 -1.72 -2.18 -19.03
N SER A 174 -1.54 -3.41 -19.53
CA SER A 174 -1.34 -3.65 -20.96
C SER A 174 -2.55 -3.23 -21.78
N GLN A 175 -3.77 -3.45 -21.28
CA GLN A 175 -5.01 -3.01 -21.94
C GLN A 175 -5.13 -1.47 -22.01
N LYS A 176 -4.63 -0.77 -21.00
CA LYS A 176 -4.61 0.71 -20.99
C LYS A 176 -3.69 1.28 -22.09
N GLY A 177 -2.55 0.64 -22.33
CA GLY A 177 -1.60 1.01 -23.41
C GLY A 177 -2.15 0.75 -24.82
N GLY A 178 -2.79 -0.39 -25.04
CA GLY A 178 -3.36 -0.79 -26.32
C GLY A 178 -4.48 0.14 -26.82
N SER A 179 -5.33 0.62 -25.91
CA SER A 179 -6.40 1.57 -26.24
C SER A 179 -5.88 2.93 -26.74
N SER A 180 -4.69 3.36 -26.35
CA SER A 180 -4.09 4.61 -26.81
C SER A 180 -3.40 4.48 -28.18
N ALA A 181 -2.86 3.30 -28.51
CA ALA A 181 -2.26 3.00 -29.81
C ALA A 181 -3.33 2.88 -30.90
N ALA A 182 -4.40 2.14 -30.64
CA ALA A 182 -5.53 2.00 -31.57
C ALA A 182 -6.24 3.32 -31.90
N ARG A 183 -6.25 4.27 -30.96
CA ARG A 183 -6.79 5.63 -31.23
C ARG A 183 -5.86 6.51 -32.07
N ARG A 184 -4.55 6.24 -32.12
CA ARG A 184 -3.60 6.98 -32.94
C ARG A 184 -3.56 6.49 -34.39
N GLU A 185 -3.93 5.22 -34.64
CA GLU A 185 -4.03 4.67 -36.00
C GLU A 185 -5.36 4.99 -36.69
N ALA A 186 -6.36 5.49 -35.96
CA ALA A 186 -7.68 5.84 -36.47
C ALA A 186 -7.87 7.34 -36.75
N LEU A 187 -6.80 8.15 -36.69
CA LEU A 187 -6.74 9.57 -37.05
C LEU A 187 -5.72 9.77 -38.19
#